data_dc526a68f8f04c775e7ab85398df7495
#
_entry.id   dc526a68f8f04c775e7ab85398df7495
#
_cell.length_a   1.000
_cell.length_b   1.000
_cell.length_c   1.000
_cell.angle_alpha   90.00
_cell.angle_beta   90.00
_cell.angle_gamma   90.00
#
_symmetry.space_group_name_H-M   'P 1'
#
loop_
_entity.id
_entity.type
_entity.pdbx_description
1 polymer ?
#
loop_
_entity_poly.entity_id
_entity_poly.type
_entity_poly.pdbx_seq_one_letter_code
_entity_poly.pdbx_strand_id
1 'polypeptide(L)'
;PLDKRENRLLKRSFDIIFSLLFFILLGSFIFPLLAIIIKLSSKGPIFFKQERWGLNNKRITCYKFRSMYKESSDIDEEGNFQQAFKDDPRITLIGKILRKTNMDELPQFWNVLIGNMSVVGPRPHPTQLNIQSMELVDNYMLRHMVIPGITGLAQVNGCRGETRTTEDMQKRVNFDLYYIQRWNFWLDLQIIIQTVINIFRGDQNAY
;
A
#
# COMPACT_ATOMS: atom_id res chain seq x y z
N PRO A 1 -17.19 -13.21 -4.74
CA PRO A 1 -16.29 -14.10 -5.54
C PRO A 1 -15.11 -14.63 -4.73
N LEU A 2 -14.48 -13.81 -3.86
CA LEU A 2 -13.35 -14.21 -3.01
C LEU A 2 -13.75 -15.11 -1.83
N ASP A 3 -15.02 -15.34 -1.58
CA ASP A 3 -15.49 -16.31 -0.58
C ASP A 3 -15.32 -17.75 -1.05
N LYS A 4 -15.28 -18.00 -2.36
CA LYS A 4 -15.06 -19.32 -2.94
C LYS A 4 -13.61 -19.76 -2.69
N ARG A 5 -13.46 -20.99 -2.18
CA ARG A 5 -12.14 -21.56 -1.85
C ARG A 5 -11.20 -21.62 -3.07
N GLU A 6 -11.74 -21.97 -4.23
CA GLU A 6 -10.99 -22.06 -5.49
C GLU A 6 -10.36 -20.69 -5.87
N ASN A 7 -11.16 -19.63 -5.80
CA ASN A 7 -10.71 -18.28 -6.10
C ASN A 7 -9.63 -17.80 -5.13
N ARG A 8 -9.79 -18.10 -3.84
CA ARG A 8 -8.77 -17.78 -2.82
C ARG A 8 -7.48 -18.56 -3.06
N LEU A 9 -7.57 -19.83 -3.44
CA LEU A 9 -6.39 -20.65 -3.77
C LEU A 9 -5.69 -20.12 -5.01
N LEU A 10 -6.44 -19.84 -6.10
CA LEU A 10 -5.89 -19.28 -7.32
C LEU A 10 -5.16 -17.96 -7.04
N LYS A 11 -5.82 -17.03 -6.34
CA LYS A 11 -5.25 -15.76 -5.96
C LYS A 11 -3.99 -15.93 -5.11
N ARG A 12 -4.03 -16.77 -4.11
CA ARG A 12 -2.90 -17.04 -3.22
C ARG A 12 -1.70 -17.65 -3.94
N SER A 13 -1.94 -18.60 -4.84
CA SER A 13 -0.89 -19.21 -5.66
C SER A 13 -0.23 -18.18 -6.55
N PHE A 14 -1.02 -17.32 -7.20
CA PHE A 14 -0.51 -16.21 -8.00
C PHE A 14 0.32 -15.25 -7.15
N ASP A 15 -0.18 -14.83 -5.98
CA ASP A 15 0.52 -13.93 -5.07
C ASP A 15 1.91 -14.45 -4.67
N ILE A 16 1.99 -15.75 -4.34
CA ILE A 16 3.26 -16.39 -3.95
C ILE A 16 4.21 -16.43 -5.14
N ILE A 17 3.76 -16.94 -6.29
CA ILE A 17 4.61 -17.07 -7.49
C ILE A 17 5.12 -15.69 -7.93
N PHE A 18 4.22 -14.71 -8.01
CA PHE A 18 4.57 -13.35 -8.42
C PHE A 18 5.61 -12.72 -7.47
N SER A 19 5.40 -12.87 -6.16
CA SER A 19 6.32 -12.32 -5.16
C SER A 19 7.67 -13.02 -5.15
N LEU A 20 7.72 -14.33 -5.34
CA LEU A 20 8.97 -15.08 -5.46
C LEU A 20 9.75 -14.66 -6.71
N LEU A 21 9.07 -14.55 -7.86
CA LEU A 21 9.70 -14.07 -9.10
C LEU A 21 10.22 -12.63 -8.92
N PHE A 22 9.45 -11.77 -8.26
CA PHE A 22 9.90 -10.42 -7.94
C PHE A 22 11.21 -10.44 -7.12
N PHE A 23 11.29 -11.21 -6.04
CA PHE A 23 12.49 -11.27 -5.21
C PHE A 23 13.70 -11.87 -5.95
N ILE A 24 13.50 -12.91 -6.76
CA ILE A 24 14.59 -13.55 -7.52
C ILE A 24 15.11 -12.64 -8.62
N LEU A 25 14.22 -12.01 -9.40
CA LEU A 25 14.61 -11.27 -10.61
C LEU A 25 15.00 -9.81 -10.30
N LEU A 26 14.33 -9.17 -9.39
CA LEU A 26 14.48 -7.74 -9.12
C LEU A 26 14.94 -7.45 -7.69
N GLY A 27 14.34 -8.10 -6.71
CA GLY A 27 14.58 -7.82 -5.28
C GLY A 27 16.03 -8.09 -4.89
N SER A 28 16.65 -9.13 -5.42
CA SER A 28 18.04 -9.49 -5.14
C SER A 28 19.04 -8.36 -5.46
N PHE A 29 18.75 -7.51 -6.44
CA PHE A 29 19.57 -6.36 -6.83
C PHE A 29 19.07 -5.05 -6.25
N ILE A 30 17.76 -4.81 -6.29
CA ILE A 30 17.15 -3.54 -5.88
C ILE A 30 17.29 -3.33 -4.38
N PHE A 31 17.05 -4.36 -3.54
CA PHE A 31 17.06 -4.20 -2.09
C PHE A 31 18.43 -3.81 -1.54
N PRO A 32 19.55 -4.49 -1.88
CA PRO A 32 20.88 -4.06 -1.45
C PRO A 32 21.22 -2.65 -1.91
N LEU A 33 20.92 -2.31 -3.17
CA LEU A 33 21.18 -0.98 -3.73
C LEU A 33 20.40 0.10 -2.95
N LEU A 34 19.09 -0.06 -2.77
CA LEU A 34 18.28 0.90 -2.03
C LEU A 34 18.67 0.96 -0.55
N ALA A 35 19.05 -0.17 0.06
CA ALA A 35 19.52 -0.21 1.44
C ALA A 35 20.75 0.69 1.65
N ILE A 36 21.72 0.61 0.75
CA ILE A 36 22.93 1.45 0.77
C ILE A 36 22.55 2.93 0.58
N ILE A 37 21.77 3.25 -0.44
CA ILE A 37 21.35 4.63 -0.76
C ILE A 37 20.59 5.25 0.44
N ILE A 38 19.63 4.53 1.03
CA ILE A 38 18.84 5.00 2.19
C ILE A 38 19.75 5.21 3.40
N LYS A 39 20.71 4.31 3.65
CA LYS A 39 21.62 4.41 4.78
C LYS A 39 22.57 5.58 4.67
N LEU A 40 23.03 5.90 3.46
CA LEU A 40 23.88 7.03 3.17
C LEU A 40 23.13 8.37 3.18
N SER A 41 21.84 8.36 2.84
CA SER A 41 21.03 9.60 2.74
C SER A 41 20.66 10.20 4.09
N SER A 42 20.46 9.39 5.12
CA SER A 42 20.08 9.85 6.46
C SER A 42 20.31 8.78 7.54
N LYS A 43 20.49 9.22 8.78
CA LYS A 43 20.65 8.31 9.93
C LYS A 43 19.34 7.54 10.20
N GLY A 44 19.46 6.26 10.58
CA GLY A 44 18.31 5.44 11.00
C GLY A 44 18.23 4.06 10.34
N PRO A 45 17.14 3.30 10.55
CA PRO A 45 16.95 1.98 9.96
C PRO A 45 16.65 2.08 8.46
N ILE A 46 16.92 1.00 7.72
CA ILE A 46 16.62 0.91 6.29
C ILE A 46 15.10 0.74 6.07
N PHE A 47 14.48 -0.08 6.92
CA PHE A 47 13.06 -0.39 6.83
C PHE A 47 12.26 0.43 7.83
N PHE A 48 11.10 0.86 7.39
CA PHE A 48 10.03 1.41 8.20
C PHE A 48 8.93 0.36 8.39
N LYS A 49 8.37 0.30 9.60
CA LYS A 49 7.31 -0.62 9.96
C LYS A 49 6.12 0.17 10.46
N GLN A 50 4.93 -0.14 9.96
CA GLN A 50 3.71 0.54 10.38
C GLN A 50 2.59 -0.47 10.58
N GLU A 51 1.88 -0.36 11.70
CA GLU A 51 0.69 -1.16 11.96
C GLU A 51 -0.45 -0.72 11.07
N ARG A 52 -1.13 -1.70 10.47
CA ARG A 52 -2.30 -1.51 9.62
C ARG A 52 -3.33 -2.59 9.88
N TRP A 53 -4.55 -2.38 9.41
CA TRP A 53 -5.58 -3.40 9.48
C TRP A 53 -5.59 -4.23 8.19
N GLY A 54 -5.60 -5.54 8.36
CA GLY A 54 -5.71 -6.54 7.30
C GLY A 54 -7.07 -7.24 7.30
N LEU A 55 -7.08 -8.47 6.80
CA LEU A 55 -8.28 -9.30 6.73
C LEU A 55 -8.97 -9.42 8.11
N ASN A 56 -10.29 -9.19 8.14
CA ASN A 56 -11.13 -9.22 9.34
C ASN A 56 -10.59 -8.34 10.48
N ASN A 57 -10.08 -7.18 10.14
CA ASN A 57 -9.52 -6.18 11.06
C ASN A 57 -8.30 -6.67 11.87
N LYS A 58 -7.67 -7.79 11.48
CA LYS A 58 -6.46 -8.24 12.15
C LYS A 58 -5.33 -7.24 11.92
N ARG A 59 -4.62 -6.89 12.97
CA ARG A 59 -3.46 -6.02 12.89
C ARG A 59 -2.34 -6.73 12.16
N ILE A 60 -1.76 -6.07 11.18
CA ILE A 60 -0.62 -6.52 10.40
C ILE A 60 0.48 -5.46 10.44
N THR A 61 1.73 -5.89 10.37
CA THR A 61 2.88 -4.97 10.21
C THR A 61 3.22 -4.85 8.73
N CYS A 62 3.00 -3.68 8.14
CA CYS A 62 3.43 -3.38 6.79
C CYS A 62 4.88 -2.91 6.78
N TYR A 63 5.69 -3.51 5.91
CA TYR A 63 7.09 -3.16 5.72
C TYR A 63 7.24 -2.20 4.52
N LYS A 64 8.05 -1.16 4.71
CA LYS A 64 8.43 -0.21 3.65
C LYS A 64 9.91 0.11 3.74
N PHE A 65 10.49 0.63 2.69
CA PHE A 65 11.74 1.37 2.81
C PHE A 65 11.48 2.71 3.50
N ARG A 66 12.42 3.13 4.35
CA ARG A 66 12.33 4.42 5.01
C ARG A 66 12.46 5.55 3.98
N SER A 67 11.43 6.37 3.90
CA SER A 67 11.37 7.57 3.05
C SER A 67 11.35 8.88 3.83
N MET A 68 11.21 8.81 5.17
CA MET A 68 11.19 9.97 6.08
C MET A 68 12.39 9.94 7.03
N TYR A 69 12.72 11.09 7.60
CA TYR A 69 13.72 11.18 8.67
C TYR A 69 13.27 10.37 9.88
N LYS A 70 14.24 9.85 10.67
CA LYS A 70 13.97 8.98 11.83
C LYS A 70 13.12 9.67 12.91
N GLU A 71 13.32 10.95 13.06
CA GLU A 71 12.66 11.80 14.06
C GLU A 71 11.23 12.19 13.67
N SER A 72 10.80 11.84 12.45
CA SER A 72 9.45 12.16 11.95
C SER A 72 8.38 11.36 12.70
N SER A 73 7.30 12.04 13.10
CA SER A 73 6.13 11.42 13.70
C SER A 73 4.97 11.38 12.70
N ASP A 74 4.18 10.30 12.75
CA ASP A 74 2.90 10.21 12.03
C ASP A 74 1.73 10.81 12.85
N ILE A 75 2.04 11.37 14.04
CA ILE A 75 1.08 11.98 14.96
C ILE A 75 1.54 13.41 15.22
N ASP A 76 0.63 14.36 15.12
CA ASP A 76 0.87 15.77 15.44
C ASP A 76 0.92 16.02 16.96
N GLU A 77 1.19 17.26 17.37
CA GLU A 77 1.24 17.65 18.79
C GLU A 77 -0.11 17.50 19.51
N GLU A 78 -1.21 17.47 18.76
CA GLU A 78 -2.57 17.30 19.28
C GLU A 78 -2.99 15.82 19.35
N GLY A 79 -2.14 14.88 18.90
CA GLY A 79 -2.41 13.45 18.91
C GLY A 79 -3.17 12.96 17.67
N ASN A 80 -3.38 13.79 16.65
CA ASN A 80 -4.06 13.40 15.42
C ASN A 80 -3.10 12.75 14.43
N PHE A 81 -3.63 11.83 13.63
CA PHE A 81 -2.86 11.20 12.56
C PHE A 81 -2.58 12.18 11.42
N GLN A 82 -1.31 12.43 11.17
CA GLN A 82 -0.85 13.31 10.11
C GLN A 82 -0.45 12.52 8.87
N GLN A 83 -1.31 12.55 7.83
CA GLN A 83 -0.96 11.99 6.52
C GLN A 83 0.22 12.75 5.92
N ALA A 84 1.03 12.05 5.11
CA ALA A 84 2.05 12.71 4.31
C ALA A 84 1.39 13.53 3.20
N PHE A 85 1.90 14.74 2.96
CA PHE A 85 1.39 15.68 1.96
C PHE A 85 2.48 16.06 0.96
N LYS A 86 2.09 16.80 -0.07
CA LYS A 86 3.03 17.27 -1.09
C LYS A 86 4.05 18.24 -0.45
N ASP A 87 5.35 18.02 -0.75
CA ASP A 87 6.47 18.78 -0.19
C ASP A 87 6.62 18.70 1.34
N ASP A 88 6.17 17.62 1.95
CA ASP A 88 6.28 17.33 3.36
C ASP A 88 7.77 17.36 3.81
N PRO A 89 8.14 18.23 4.77
CA PRO A 89 9.54 18.38 5.22
C PRO A 89 10.09 17.14 5.93
N ARG A 90 9.23 16.23 6.38
CA ARG A 90 9.63 14.97 6.99
C ARG A 90 10.24 13.99 5.98
N ILE A 91 10.03 14.21 4.68
CA ILE A 91 10.49 13.31 3.60
C ILE A 91 11.93 13.64 3.23
N THR A 92 12.81 12.63 3.19
CA THR A 92 14.20 12.80 2.74
C THR A 92 14.25 13.01 1.22
N LEU A 93 15.36 13.56 0.69
CA LEU A 93 15.55 13.72 -0.76
C LEU A 93 15.38 12.40 -1.51
N ILE A 94 16.00 11.33 -1.01
CA ILE A 94 15.85 9.97 -1.56
C ILE A 94 14.41 9.48 -1.35
N GLY A 95 13.81 9.80 -0.21
CA GLY A 95 12.41 9.46 0.08
C GLY A 95 11.42 10.03 -0.93
N LYS A 96 11.65 11.24 -1.45
CA LYS A 96 10.83 11.81 -2.53
C LYS A 96 10.87 10.96 -3.79
N ILE A 97 12.05 10.48 -4.18
CA ILE A 97 12.22 9.60 -5.35
C ILE A 97 11.53 8.25 -5.10
N LEU A 98 11.77 7.64 -3.92
CA LEU A 98 11.18 6.36 -3.57
C LEU A 98 9.64 6.40 -3.60
N ARG A 99 9.04 7.44 -3.04
CA ARG A 99 7.58 7.63 -3.03
C ARG A 99 7.02 7.88 -4.41
N LYS A 100 7.66 8.75 -5.20
CA LYS A 100 7.24 9.05 -6.57
C LYS A 100 7.26 7.81 -7.47
N THR A 101 8.22 6.91 -7.25
CA THR A 101 8.38 5.66 -8.02
C THR A 101 7.73 4.45 -7.35
N ASN A 102 7.12 4.59 -6.18
CA ASN A 102 6.59 3.50 -5.35
C ASN A 102 7.63 2.47 -4.87
N MET A 103 8.88 2.77 -5.00
CA MET A 103 9.96 1.86 -4.56
C MET A 103 10.00 1.71 -3.04
N ASP A 104 9.49 2.67 -2.29
CA ASP A 104 9.36 2.56 -0.83
C ASP A 104 8.43 1.41 -0.41
N GLU A 105 7.50 0.99 -1.26
CA GLU A 105 6.52 -0.06 -0.97
C GLU A 105 6.98 -1.48 -1.37
N LEU A 106 8.11 -1.63 -2.05
CA LEU A 106 8.62 -2.93 -2.49
C LEU A 106 8.79 -3.97 -1.35
N PRO A 107 9.17 -3.60 -0.10
CA PRO A 107 9.22 -4.55 0.99
C PRO A 107 7.87 -5.19 1.34
N GLN A 108 6.72 -4.64 0.89
CA GLN A 108 5.41 -5.25 1.09
C GLN A 108 5.25 -6.59 0.33
N PHE A 109 6.09 -6.89 -0.67
CA PHE A 109 6.13 -8.24 -1.26
C PHE A 109 6.49 -9.32 -0.22
N TRP A 110 7.24 -8.97 0.82
CA TRP A 110 7.43 -9.85 1.98
C TRP A 110 6.11 -10.08 2.72
N ASN A 111 5.30 -9.02 2.91
CA ASN A 111 3.97 -9.17 3.51
C ASN A 111 3.06 -10.08 2.68
N VAL A 112 3.22 -10.06 1.35
CA VAL A 112 2.49 -10.98 0.46
C VAL A 112 2.95 -12.41 0.68
N LEU A 113 4.25 -12.69 0.72
CA LEU A 113 4.78 -14.05 0.94
C LEU A 113 4.31 -14.67 2.25
N ILE A 114 4.31 -13.90 3.35
CA ILE A 114 3.85 -14.39 4.66
C ILE A 114 2.32 -14.42 4.80
N GLY A 115 1.55 -13.95 3.79
CA GLY A 115 0.09 -14.05 3.73
C GLY A 115 -0.68 -12.91 4.39
N ASN A 116 -0.01 -11.87 4.85
CA ASN A 116 -0.65 -10.69 5.44
C ASN A 116 -1.23 -9.74 4.39
N MET A 117 -0.70 -9.79 3.17
CA MET A 117 -1.12 -8.99 2.03
C MET A 117 -1.25 -9.83 0.76
N SER A 118 -1.85 -9.27 -0.26
CA SER A 118 -1.91 -9.74 -1.64
C SER A 118 -1.22 -8.74 -2.56
N VAL A 119 -0.86 -9.15 -3.77
CA VAL A 119 -0.37 -8.21 -4.79
C VAL A 119 -1.46 -7.18 -5.10
N VAL A 120 -2.70 -7.63 -5.29
CA VAL A 120 -3.85 -6.79 -5.62
C VAL A 120 -4.93 -6.90 -4.54
N GLY A 121 -5.47 -5.76 -4.09
CA GLY A 121 -6.56 -5.69 -3.11
C GLY A 121 -6.78 -4.26 -2.60
N PRO A 122 -7.75 -4.04 -1.72
CA PRO A 122 -7.91 -2.77 -1.04
C PRO A 122 -6.65 -2.35 -0.31
N ARG A 123 -6.25 -1.08 -0.45
CA ARG A 123 -5.04 -0.59 0.23
C ARG A 123 -5.21 -0.56 1.75
N PRO A 124 -4.32 -1.19 2.54
CA PRO A 124 -4.44 -1.15 3.99
C PRO A 124 -4.13 0.26 4.52
N HIS A 125 -5.03 0.81 5.33
CA HIS A 125 -4.85 2.11 5.97
C HIS A 125 -4.18 1.96 7.35
N PRO A 126 -3.44 2.99 7.83
CA PRO A 126 -2.98 3.06 9.20
C PRO A 126 -4.13 2.95 10.19
N THR A 127 -3.85 2.39 11.38
CA THR A 127 -4.89 2.16 12.41
C THR A 127 -5.65 3.44 12.76
N GLN A 128 -4.96 4.57 12.91
CA GLN A 128 -5.58 5.86 13.24
C GLN A 128 -6.53 6.35 12.14
N LEU A 129 -6.13 6.20 10.87
CA LEU A 129 -6.98 6.57 9.74
C LEU A 129 -8.23 5.68 9.64
N ASN A 130 -8.11 4.38 9.96
CA ASN A 130 -9.28 3.49 10.02
C ASN A 130 -10.27 3.96 11.11
N ILE A 131 -9.77 4.29 12.31
CA ILE A 131 -10.61 4.76 13.41
C ILE A 131 -11.35 6.04 13.04
N GLN A 132 -10.67 7.00 12.42
CA GLN A 132 -11.29 8.25 11.98
C GLN A 132 -12.32 8.04 10.85
N SER A 133 -12.06 7.10 9.93
CA SER A 133 -12.90 6.92 8.74
C SER A 133 -14.10 6.01 8.96
N MET A 134 -14.04 5.05 9.90
CA MET A 134 -15.10 4.04 10.07
C MET A 134 -16.45 4.61 10.51
N GLU A 135 -16.46 5.78 11.15
CA GLU A 135 -17.68 6.47 11.60
C GLU A 135 -18.23 7.45 10.56
N LEU A 136 -17.36 7.95 9.66
CA LEU A 136 -17.67 9.02 8.71
C LEU A 136 -17.99 8.52 7.30
N VAL A 137 -17.60 7.29 6.99
CA VAL A 137 -17.64 6.75 5.61
C VAL A 137 -18.50 5.50 5.58
N ASP A 138 -19.50 5.50 4.71
CA ASP A 138 -20.43 4.39 4.57
C ASP A 138 -19.73 3.10 4.13
N ASN A 139 -20.09 2.00 4.80
CA ASN A 139 -19.57 0.67 4.50
C ASN A 139 -18.04 0.53 4.56
N TYR A 140 -17.34 1.47 5.23
CA TYR A 140 -15.89 1.50 5.30
C TYR A 140 -15.27 0.17 5.72
N MET A 141 -15.86 -0.50 6.71
CA MET A 141 -15.32 -1.74 7.28
C MET A 141 -15.43 -2.94 6.35
N LEU A 142 -16.31 -2.91 5.34
CA LEU A 142 -16.46 -4.01 4.38
C LEU A 142 -15.21 -4.23 3.52
N ARG A 143 -14.36 -3.23 3.39
CA ARG A 143 -13.08 -3.34 2.67
C ARG A 143 -12.10 -4.32 3.35
N HIS A 144 -12.28 -4.62 4.62
CA HIS A 144 -11.47 -5.57 5.39
C HIS A 144 -11.96 -7.02 5.30
N MET A 145 -13.01 -7.30 4.52
CA MET A 145 -13.48 -8.67 4.26
C MET A 145 -12.55 -9.46 3.34
N VAL A 146 -11.56 -8.82 2.75
CA VAL A 146 -10.55 -9.45 1.89
C VAL A 146 -9.14 -9.07 2.35
N ILE A 147 -8.14 -9.84 1.91
CA ILE A 147 -6.74 -9.55 2.16
C ILE A 147 -6.38 -8.23 1.46
N PRO A 148 -5.75 -7.27 2.16
CA PRO A 148 -5.35 -5.99 1.56
C PRO A 148 -4.24 -6.17 0.52
N GLY A 149 -4.19 -5.26 -0.46
CA GLY A 149 -3.24 -5.30 -1.57
C GLY A 149 -2.11 -4.27 -1.49
N ILE A 150 -1.00 -4.55 -2.19
CA ILE A 150 0.04 -3.56 -2.49
C ILE A 150 -0.54 -2.52 -3.44
N THR A 151 -1.20 -2.98 -4.51
CA THR A 151 -1.98 -2.15 -5.43
C THR A 151 -3.45 -2.54 -5.41
N GLY A 152 -4.31 -1.70 -5.97
CA GLY A 152 -5.75 -1.95 -5.98
C GLY A 152 -6.51 -1.06 -6.94
N LEU A 153 -7.79 -1.39 -7.16
CA LEU A 153 -8.64 -0.70 -8.12
C LEU A 153 -8.76 0.80 -7.82
N ALA A 154 -8.90 1.18 -6.55
CA ALA A 154 -8.94 2.59 -6.14
C ALA A 154 -7.67 3.34 -6.53
N GLN A 155 -6.48 2.73 -6.29
CA GLN A 155 -5.20 3.35 -6.57
C GLN A 155 -5.00 3.61 -8.07
N VAL A 156 -5.32 2.64 -8.93
CA VAL A 156 -5.15 2.79 -10.38
C VAL A 156 -6.15 3.76 -11.01
N ASN A 157 -7.27 4.05 -10.32
CA ASN A 157 -8.28 5.03 -10.71
C ASN A 157 -8.09 6.41 -10.04
N GLY A 158 -6.86 6.73 -9.60
CA GLY A 158 -6.50 8.06 -9.11
C GLY A 158 -6.86 8.33 -7.65
N CYS A 159 -7.43 7.36 -6.90
CA CYS A 159 -7.66 7.48 -5.46
C CYS A 159 -6.39 7.13 -4.67
N ARG A 160 -5.28 7.82 -4.98
CA ARG A 160 -3.98 7.65 -4.36
C ARG A 160 -3.56 8.91 -3.62
N GLY A 161 -2.63 8.78 -2.66
CA GLY A 161 -2.15 9.91 -1.87
C GLY A 161 -3.08 10.26 -0.71
N GLU A 162 -3.03 11.52 -0.30
CA GLU A 162 -3.80 12.05 0.80
C GLU A 162 -5.31 12.06 0.49
N THR A 163 -6.13 11.69 1.47
CA THR A 163 -7.59 11.87 1.43
C THR A 163 -7.93 13.09 2.25
N ARG A 164 -8.34 14.18 1.60
CA ARG A 164 -8.60 15.46 2.25
C ARG A 164 -10.01 15.60 2.74
N THR A 165 -10.95 14.94 2.06
CA THR A 165 -12.38 15.01 2.39
C THR A 165 -12.96 13.62 2.63
N THR A 166 -14.12 13.58 3.27
CA THR A 166 -14.91 12.36 3.46
C THR A 166 -15.34 11.78 2.11
N GLU A 167 -15.63 12.63 1.13
CA GLU A 167 -16.02 12.24 -0.23
C GLU A 167 -14.86 11.54 -0.95
N ASP A 168 -13.62 12.01 -0.79
CA ASP A 168 -12.44 11.35 -1.36
C ASP A 168 -12.28 9.94 -0.78
N MET A 169 -12.49 9.80 0.54
CA MET A 169 -12.42 8.51 1.21
C MET A 169 -13.59 7.61 0.77
N GLN A 170 -14.82 8.15 0.66
CA GLN A 170 -15.98 7.40 0.18
C GLN A 170 -15.76 6.88 -1.25
N LYS A 171 -15.21 7.72 -2.14
CA LYS A 171 -14.87 7.31 -3.51
C LYS A 171 -13.87 6.15 -3.51
N ARG A 172 -12.84 6.20 -2.66
CA ARG A 172 -11.86 5.11 -2.50
C ARG A 172 -12.54 3.83 -2.05
N VAL A 173 -13.38 3.90 -1.01
CA VAL A 173 -14.14 2.75 -0.48
C VAL A 173 -15.06 2.16 -1.55
N ASN A 174 -15.73 2.98 -2.35
CA ASN A 174 -16.60 2.51 -3.43
C ASN A 174 -15.82 1.67 -4.47
N PHE A 175 -14.61 2.08 -4.85
CA PHE A 175 -13.74 1.27 -5.71
C PHE A 175 -13.30 -0.02 -5.04
N ASP A 176 -12.96 0.02 -3.75
CA ASP A 176 -12.57 -1.18 -2.98
C ASP A 176 -13.74 -2.18 -2.92
N LEU A 177 -14.97 -1.70 -2.66
CA LEU A 177 -16.17 -2.54 -2.64
C LEU A 177 -16.51 -3.10 -4.02
N TYR A 178 -16.40 -2.28 -5.06
CA TYR A 178 -16.57 -2.77 -6.43
C TYR A 178 -15.59 -3.90 -6.75
N TYR A 179 -14.31 -3.74 -6.41
CA TYR A 179 -13.31 -4.79 -6.56
C TYR A 179 -13.72 -6.07 -5.83
N ILE A 180 -14.13 -6.00 -4.57
CA ILE A 180 -14.55 -7.15 -3.77
C ILE A 180 -15.72 -7.88 -4.40
N GLN A 181 -16.72 -7.14 -4.89
CA GLN A 181 -17.94 -7.68 -5.48
C GLN A 181 -17.74 -8.27 -6.87
N ARG A 182 -16.84 -7.70 -7.67
CA ARG A 182 -16.62 -8.04 -9.07
C ARG A 182 -15.30 -8.77 -9.33
N TRP A 183 -14.61 -9.16 -8.27
CA TRP A 183 -13.32 -9.81 -8.40
C TRP A 183 -13.37 -10.99 -9.38
N ASN A 184 -12.40 -11.02 -10.25
CA ASN A 184 -11.98 -12.17 -11.05
C ASN A 184 -10.47 -12.03 -11.32
N PHE A 185 -9.85 -13.11 -11.75
CA PHE A 185 -8.39 -13.13 -11.96
C PHE A 185 -7.91 -12.11 -13.02
N TRP A 186 -8.71 -11.90 -14.06
CA TRP A 186 -8.38 -10.92 -15.11
C TRP A 186 -8.38 -9.49 -14.59
N LEU A 187 -9.26 -9.18 -13.65
CA LEU A 187 -9.27 -7.86 -12.99
C LEU A 187 -7.97 -7.60 -12.22
N ASP A 188 -7.42 -8.61 -11.55
CA ASP A 188 -6.13 -8.49 -10.89
C ASP A 188 -5.01 -8.19 -11.90
N LEU A 189 -4.97 -8.91 -13.02
CA LEU A 189 -3.98 -8.66 -14.08
C LEU A 189 -4.11 -7.25 -14.68
N GLN A 190 -5.35 -6.79 -14.94
CA GLN A 190 -5.60 -5.44 -15.43
C GLN A 190 -5.10 -4.37 -14.45
N ILE A 191 -5.35 -4.55 -13.14
CA ILE A 191 -4.88 -3.63 -12.11
C ILE A 191 -3.34 -3.60 -12.05
N ILE A 192 -2.68 -4.75 -12.16
CA ILE A 192 -1.21 -4.81 -12.18
C ILE A 192 -0.66 -4.06 -13.41
N ILE A 193 -1.18 -4.32 -14.60
CA ILE A 193 -0.77 -3.65 -15.84
C ILE A 193 -0.99 -2.13 -15.71
N GLN A 194 -2.18 -1.72 -15.24
CA GLN A 194 -2.49 -0.31 -15.05
C GLN A 194 -1.57 0.36 -14.02
N THR A 195 -1.20 -0.36 -12.96
CA THR A 195 -0.23 0.12 -11.96
C THR A 195 1.11 0.43 -12.62
N VAL A 196 1.62 -0.50 -13.44
CA VAL A 196 2.88 -0.30 -14.17
C VAL A 196 2.78 0.89 -15.13
N ILE A 197 1.70 0.99 -15.90
CA ILE A 197 1.46 2.11 -16.81
C ILE A 197 1.44 3.44 -16.05
N ASN A 198 0.74 3.51 -14.91
CA ASN A 198 0.64 4.72 -14.10
C ASN A 198 2.00 5.15 -13.53
N ILE A 199 2.87 4.21 -13.14
CA ILE A 199 4.23 4.51 -12.70
C ILE A 199 5.03 5.19 -13.83
N PHE A 200 4.97 4.67 -15.05
CA PHE A 200 5.68 5.26 -16.19
C PHE A 200 5.10 6.59 -16.67
N ARG A 201 3.79 6.79 -16.56
CA ARG A 201 3.13 8.07 -16.90
C ARG A 201 3.40 9.18 -15.88
N GLY A 202 3.88 8.84 -14.69
CA GLY A 202 4.05 9.76 -13.57
C GLY A 202 2.70 10.08 -12.93
N ASP A 203 2.36 9.37 -11.88
CA ASP A 203 1.14 9.64 -11.12
C ASP A 203 1.27 10.99 -10.41
N GLN A 204 0.41 11.95 -10.78
CA GLN A 204 0.40 13.30 -10.19
C GLN A 204 0.06 13.31 -8.70
N ASN A 205 -0.53 12.22 -8.19
CA ASN A 205 -0.92 12.04 -6.80
C ASN A 205 0.13 11.24 -5.99
N ALA A 206 1.27 10.85 -6.60
CA ALA A 206 2.39 10.21 -5.93
C ALA A 206 3.41 11.28 -5.48
N TYR A 207 3.55 11.46 -4.18
CA TYR A 207 4.53 12.37 -3.56
C TYR A 207 5.12 11.79 -2.27
#